data_3c9e3cb24144611b616a4e7ddd6eb001
#
_entry.id   3c9e3cb24144611b616a4e7ddd6eb001
#
_cell.length_a   1.000
_cell.length_b   1.000
_cell.length_c   1.000
_cell.angle_alpha   90.00
_cell.angle_beta   90.00
_cell.angle_gamma   90.00
#
_symmetry.space_group_name_H-M   'P 1'
#
loop_
_entity.id
_entity.type
_entity.pdbx_description
1 polymer ?
#
loop_
_entity_poly.entity_id
_entity_poly.type
_entity_poly.pdbx_seq_one_letter_code
_entity_poly.pdbx_strand_id
1 'polypeptide(L)'
;LNGLSARIPNMDLFVSMYVRKEALMSSQIEGTQCTLDDILSPEVEKNVNLDVSDVINYIKATDFAIKALEKLPLCNRLIRDTHEILMNNVRGQDKNPGEFRNSQNWIGGQGSTIKNARYIPPNPDDMKAAIADLEQYMNSADEQDPLIRAALIHYQFETIHPFLDGNGRIGRLLITLFLMEKKLLTTPVLYISYYLKLNRVEYYDRMSEVRRTGNYEQWVIFFLQAFHESARDAIDTIDRLSALHDENLRKLDDLSKRQKDTAIKLFLY
;
A
#
# COMPACT_ATOMS: atom_id res chain seq x y z
N LEU A 1 11.40 8.23 10.86
CA LEU A 1 10.69 8.87 9.73
C LEU A 1 9.92 10.11 10.17
N ASN A 2 9.09 10.04 11.23
CA ASN A 2 8.31 11.21 11.70
C ASN A 2 9.17 12.45 11.99
N GLY A 3 10.35 12.28 12.58
CA GLY A 3 11.27 13.39 12.88
C GLY A 3 11.97 13.99 11.66
N LEU A 4 11.98 13.30 10.53
CA LEU A 4 12.61 13.76 9.29
C LEU A 4 11.64 14.56 8.39
N SER A 5 10.35 14.47 8.64
CA SER A 5 9.32 15.18 7.84
C SER A 5 9.53 16.69 7.81
N ALA A 6 10.02 17.29 8.91
CA ALA A 6 10.34 18.73 8.98
C ALA A 6 11.51 19.15 8.05
N ARG A 7 12.30 18.22 7.51
CA ARG A 7 13.43 18.47 6.60
C ARG A 7 13.02 18.47 5.12
N ILE A 8 11.78 18.10 4.82
CA ILE A 8 11.29 17.99 3.44
C ILE A 8 10.68 19.33 3.03
N PRO A 9 11.23 20.00 1.99
CA PRO A 9 10.80 21.33 1.58
C PRO A 9 9.33 21.38 1.13
N ASN A 10 8.85 20.35 0.46
CA ASN A 10 7.47 20.21 0.02
C ASN A 10 6.95 18.81 0.40
N MET A 11 6.35 18.74 1.59
CA MET A 11 5.85 17.48 2.14
C MET A 11 4.71 16.89 1.29
N ASP A 12 3.81 17.72 0.78
CA ASP A 12 2.65 17.23 0.01
C ASP A 12 3.10 16.59 -1.30
N LEU A 13 4.06 17.20 -1.98
CA LEU A 13 4.65 16.62 -3.20
C LEU A 13 5.37 15.29 -2.88
N PHE A 14 6.16 15.26 -1.81
CA PHE A 14 6.87 14.06 -1.40
C PHE A 14 5.91 12.91 -1.11
N VAL A 15 4.87 13.15 -0.29
CA VAL A 15 3.83 12.16 0.03
C VAL A 15 3.13 11.70 -1.25
N SER A 16 2.75 12.63 -2.11
CA SER A 16 2.10 12.32 -3.39
C SER A 16 2.95 11.38 -4.27
N MET A 17 4.27 11.61 -4.33
CA MET A 17 5.19 10.75 -5.09
C MET A 17 5.38 9.38 -4.43
N TYR A 18 5.42 9.32 -3.10
CA TYR A 18 5.51 8.07 -2.36
C TYR A 18 4.24 7.22 -2.50
N VAL A 19 3.06 7.83 -2.44
CA VAL A 19 1.78 7.14 -2.70
C VAL A 19 1.76 6.57 -4.13
N ARG A 20 2.25 7.32 -5.13
CA ARG A 20 2.36 6.84 -6.52
C ARG A 20 3.32 5.67 -6.65
N LYS A 21 4.49 5.74 -6.00
CA LYS A 21 5.47 4.64 -5.96
C LYS A 21 4.84 3.38 -5.36
N GLU A 22 4.16 3.52 -4.22
CA GLU A 22 3.47 2.40 -3.57
C GLU A 22 2.39 1.80 -4.46
N ALA A 23 1.50 2.64 -5.01
CA ALA A 23 0.42 2.20 -5.90
C ALA A 23 0.95 1.39 -7.09
N LEU A 24 2.04 1.88 -7.69
CA LEU A 24 2.70 1.20 -8.79
C LEU A 24 3.29 -0.15 -8.36
N MET A 25 4.10 -0.16 -7.28
CA MET A 25 4.77 -1.37 -6.80
C MET A 25 3.75 -2.42 -6.33
N SER A 26 2.74 -2.00 -5.59
CA SER A 26 1.66 -2.87 -5.12
C SER A 26 0.89 -3.49 -6.28
N SER A 27 0.53 -2.70 -7.30
CA SER A 27 -0.19 -3.21 -8.47
C SER A 27 0.68 -4.13 -9.34
N GLN A 28 1.99 -3.88 -9.44
CA GLN A 28 2.91 -4.73 -10.17
C GLN A 28 3.14 -6.10 -9.50
N ILE A 29 2.96 -6.23 -8.18
CA ILE A 29 2.93 -7.55 -7.50
C ILE A 29 1.78 -8.40 -8.07
N GLU A 30 0.65 -7.78 -8.39
CA GLU A 30 -0.54 -8.44 -8.96
C GLU A 30 -0.46 -8.61 -10.50
N GLY A 31 0.62 -8.14 -11.12
CA GLY A 31 0.88 -8.37 -12.55
C GLY A 31 0.54 -7.20 -13.47
N THR A 32 0.18 -6.04 -12.93
CA THR A 32 -0.02 -4.80 -13.70
C THR A 32 1.27 -4.39 -14.42
N GLN A 33 1.17 -4.06 -15.71
CA GLN A 33 2.30 -3.66 -16.57
C GLN A 33 2.24 -2.15 -16.83
N CYS A 34 2.53 -1.36 -15.80
CA CYS A 34 2.52 0.10 -15.86
C CYS A 34 3.87 0.62 -15.36
N THR A 35 4.35 1.72 -15.92
CA THR A 35 5.58 2.41 -15.54
C THR A 35 5.29 3.67 -14.71
N LEU A 36 6.33 4.24 -14.09
CA LEU A 36 6.19 5.52 -13.38
C LEU A 36 5.84 6.66 -14.33
N ASP A 37 6.43 6.67 -15.54
CA ASP A 37 6.17 7.70 -16.55
C ASP A 37 4.71 7.69 -17.00
N ASP A 38 4.08 6.50 -17.11
CA ASP A 38 2.66 6.37 -17.47
C ASP A 38 1.75 7.06 -16.45
N ILE A 39 2.09 7.01 -15.15
CA ILE A 39 1.28 7.60 -14.07
C ILE A 39 1.65 9.05 -13.73
N LEU A 40 2.77 9.53 -14.21
CA LEU A 40 3.19 10.95 -14.08
C LEU A 40 2.79 11.81 -15.27
N SER A 41 2.29 11.20 -16.35
CA SER A 41 1.83 11.93 -17.52
C SER A 41 0.73 12.93 -17.15
N PRO A 42 0.78 14.19 -17.63
CA PRO A 42 -0.28 15.17 -17.44
C PRO A 42 -1.65 14.72 -17.99
N GLU A 43 -1.65 13.75 -18.88
CA GLU A 43 -2.86 13.20 -19.50
C GLU A 43 -3.25 11.82 -18.92
N VAL A 44 -2.72 11.45 -17.76
CA VAL A 44 -2.95 10.13 -17.15
C VAL A 44 -4.43 9.77 -17.01
N GLU A 45 -5.28 10.74 -16.71
CA GLU A 45 -6.74 10.51 -16.57
C GLU A 45 -7.45 10.20 -17.89
N LYS A 46 -6.83 10.54 -19.02
CA LYS A 46 -7.33 10.22 -20.38
C LYS A 46 -6.79 8.87 -20.89
N ASN A 47 -5.87 8.25 -20.15
CA ASN A 47 -5.28 7.00 -20.53
C ASN A 47 -6.29 5.85 -20.38
N VAL A 48 -6.64 5.22 -21.48
CA VAL A 48 -7.59 4.09 -21.53
C VAL A 48 -6.95 2.74 -21.17
N ASN A 49 -5.65 2.71 -20.84
CA ASN A 49 -4.97 1.49 -20.42
C ASN A 49 -5.43 1.10 -19.01
N LEU A 50 -6.04 -0.08 -18.88
CA LEU A 50 -6.54 -0.61 -17.61
C LEU A 50 -5.43 -0.79 -16.56
N ASP A 51 -4.18 -1.04 -16.96
CA ASP A 51 -3.05 -1.12 -16.05
C ASP A 51 -2.76 0.23 -15.38
N VAL A 52 -2.88 1.32 -16.13
CA VAL A 52 -2.75 2.69 -15.58
C VAL A 52 -3.94 3.01 -14.69
N SER A 53 -5.14 2.64 -15.11
CA SER A 53 -6.36 2.83 -14.31
C SER A 53 -6.30 2.09 -12.96
N ASP A 54 -5.75 0.87 -12.92
CA ASP A 54 -5.53 0.10 -11.69
C ASP A 54 -4.66 0.88 -10.68
N VAL A 55 -3.56 1.50 -11.17
CA VAL A 55 -2.66 2.29 -10.32
C VAL A 55 -3.30 3.59 -9.85
N ILE A 56 -3.98 4.30 -10.75
CA ILE A 56 -4.69 5.56 -10.41
C ILE A 56 -5.79 5.30 -9.38
N ASN A 57 -6.54 4.21 -9.50
CA ASN A 57 -7.55 3.86 -8.51
C ASN A 57 -6.94 3.49 -7.16
N TYR A 58 -5.78 2.84 -7.15
CA TYR A 58 -5.08 2.60 -5.89
C TYR A 58 -4.69 3.92 -5.20
N ILE A 59 -4.20 4.91 -5.95
CA ILE A 59 -3.90 6.26 -5.42
C ILE A 59 -5.17 6.88 -4.82
N LYS A 60 -6.28 6.90 -5.58
CA LYS A 60 -7.57 7.43 -5.12
C LYS A 60 -8.09 6.71 -3.87
N ALA A 61 -7.98 5.39 -3.84
CA ALA A 61 -8.37 4.55 -2.70
C ALA A 61 -7.51 4.84 -1.46
N THR A 62 -6.21 5.04 -1.64
CA THR A 62 -5.29 5.42 -0.57
C THR A 62 -5.64 6.79 0.01
N ASP A 63 -5.82 7.80 -0.84
CA ASP A 63 -6.19 9.16 -0.42
C ASP A 63 -7.53 9.19 0.32
N PHE A 64 -8.51 8.41 -0.17
CA PHE A 64 -9.80 8.26 0.50
C PHE A 64 -9.63 7.61 1.88
N ALA A 65 -8.92 6.47 1.96
CA ALA A 65 -8.78 5.71 3.20
C ALA A 65 -8.06 6.52 4.28
N ILE A 66 -7.01 7.27 3.94
CA ILE A 66 -6.28 8.14 4.88
C ILE A 66 -7.20 9.23 5.42
N LYS A 67 -7.98 9.91 4.56
CA LYS A 67 -8.94 10.94 5.00
C LYS A 67 -10.08 10.37 5.83
N ALA A 68 -10.56 9.18 5.47
CA ALA A 68 -11.64 8.53 6.21
C ALA A 68 -11.17 8.04 7.59
N LEU A 69 -9.90 7.66 7.75
CA LEU A 69 -9.30 7.23 9.02
C LEU A 69 -9.29 8.34 10.08
N GLU A 70 -9.38 9.62 9.69
CA GLU A 70 -9.55 10.73 10.64
C GLU A 70 -10.88 10.68 11.39
N LYS A 71 -11.90 10.01 10.83
CA LYS A 71 -13.28 9.99 11.34
C LYS A 71 -13.80 8.60 11.67
N LEU A 72 -13.21 7.58 11.10
CA LEU A 72 -13.60 6.18 11.28
C LEU A 72 -12.40 5.37 11.76
N PRO A 73 -12.57 4.44 12.70
CA PRO A 73 -11.52 3.48 13.02
C PRO A 73 -11.25 2.57 11.82
N LEU A 74 -10.12 1.87 11.85
CA LEU A 74 -9.82 0.85 10.85
C LEU A 74 -10.79 -0.33 11.01
N CYS A 75 -11.84 -0.36 10.21
CA CYS A 75 -12.96 -1.28 10.31
C CYS A 75 -13.36 -1.84 8.95
N ASN A 76 -14.16 -2.89 8.95
CA ASN A 76 -14.66 -3.55 7.74
C ASN A 76 -15.41 -2.60 6.80
N ARG A 77 -16.10 -1.60 7.34
CA ARG A 77 -16.75 -0.56 6.52
C ARG A 77 -15.71 0.23 5.73
N LEU A 78 -14.68 0.76 6.41
CA LEU A 78 -13.60 1.53 5.75
C LEU A 78 -12.90 0.67 4.70
N ILE A 79 -12.64 -0.60 4.99
CA ILE A 79 -12.03 -1.56 4.06
C ILE A 79 -12.89 -1.73 2.80
N ARG A 80 -14.20 -1.90 2.97
CA ARG A 80 -15.14 -2.08 1.86
C ARG A 80 -15.27 -0.82 1.01
N ASP A 81 -15.44 0.35 1.63
CA ASP A 81 -15.54 1.64 0.94
C ASP A 81 -14.25 1.93 0.14
N THR A 82 -13.09 1.60 0.71
CA THR A 82 -11.79 1.70 0.03
C THR A 82 -11.67 0.74 -1.15
N HIS A 83 -12.15 -0.49 -0.98
CA HIS A 83 -12.16 -1.49 -2.05
C HIS A 83 -13.07 -1.10 -3.21
N GLU A 84 -14.22 -0.49 -2.93
CA GLU A 84 -15.12 0.02 -3.97
C GLU A 84 -14.42 1.02 -4.89
N ILE A 85 -13.67 1.96 -4.31
CA ILE A 85 -12.89 2.94 -5.09
C ILE A 85 -11.77 2.26 -5.87
N LEU A 86 -11.07 1.31 -5.24
CA LEU A 86 -9.98 0.57 -5.86
C LEU A 86 -10.42 -0.18 -7.12
N MET A 87 -11.62 -0.77 -7.11
CA MET A 87 -12.12 -1.64 -8.16
C MET A 87 -13.05 -0.94 -9.16
N ASN A 88 -13.19 0.37 -9.08
CA ASN A 88 -14.10 1.14 -9.94
C ASN A 88 -13.55 1.29 -11.37
N ASN A 89 -14.30 0.84 -12.38
CA ASN A 89 -13.96 0.96 -13.81
C ASN A 89 -12.58 0.38 -14.20
N VAL A 90 -12.14 -0.68 -13.53
CA VAL A 90 -10.88 -1.39 -13.80
C VAL A 90 -11.13 -2.87 -14.06
N ARG A 91 -10.07 -3.63 -14.32
CA ARG A 91 -10.19 -5.09 -14.37
C ARG A 91 -10.77 -5.61 -13.06
N GLY A 92 -11.75 -6.49 -13.15
CA GLY A 92 -12.46 -7.02 -11.98
C GLY A 92 -13.59 -6.13 -11.44
N GLN A 93 -14.01 -5.08 -12.14
CA GLN A 93 -15.20 -4.29 -11.78
C GLN A 93 -16.49 -5.14 -11.68
N ASP A 94 -16.54 -6.28 -12.36
CA ASP A 94 -17.60 -7.28 -12.28
C ASP A 94 -17.49 -8.19 -11.03
N LYS A 95 -16.49 -8.00 -10.18
CA LYS A 95 -16.20 -8.76 -8.96
C LYS A 95 -16.78 -8.12 -7.70
N ASN A 96 -17.93 -7.45 -7.81
CA ASN A 96 -18.65 -6.82 -6.70
C ASN A 96 -17.78 -5.86 -5.88
N PRO A 97 -17.34 -4.70 -6.44
CA PRO A 97 -16.59 -3.69 -5.70
C PRO A 97 -17.25 -3.31 -4.38
N GLY A 98 -16.50 -3.23 -3.30
CA GLY A 98 -17.00 -2.89 -1.96
C GLY A 98 -17.73 -4.02 -1.23
N GLU A 99 -17.93 -5.18 -1.84
CA GLU A 99 -18.66 -6.29 -1.22
C GLU A 99 -17.76 -7.47 -0.89
N PHE A 100 -17.87 -7.99 0.33
CA PHE A 100 -17.25 -9.28 0.67
C PHE A 100 -17.89 -10.40 -0.14
N ARG A 101 -17.07 -11.34 -0.56
CA ARG A 101 -17.50 -12.47 -1.40
C ARG A 101 -18.55 -13.34 -0.70
N ASN A 102 -19.47 -13.82 -1.48
CA ASN A 102 -20.47 -14.82 -1.08
C ASN A 102 -20.27 -16.16 -1.80
N SER A 103 -19.16 -16.31 -2.53
CA SER A 103 -18.77 -17.52 -3.23
C SER A 103 -17.33 -17.92 -2.90
N GLN A 104 -16.99 -19.18 -3.15
CA GLN A 104 -15.64 -19.66 -2.97
C GLN A 104 -14.72 -19.06 -4.03
N ASN A 105 -13.56 -18.57 -3.59
CA ASN A 105 -12.46 -18.15 -4.45
C ASN A 105 -11.21 -19.02 -4.18
N TRP A 106 -10.19 -18.82 -4.97
CA TRP A 106 -8.90 -19.50 -4.82
C TRP A 106 -7.77 -18.58 -5.31
N ILE A 107 -6.56 -18.84 -4.82
CA ILE A 107 -5.34 -18.16 -5.22
C ILE A 107 -4.48 -19.11 -6.04
N GLY A 108 -4.09 -18.68 -7.24
CA GLY A 108 -3.26 -19.48 -8.15
C GLY A 108 -2.77 -18.67 -9.34
N GLY A 109 -1.94 -19.28 -10.17
CA GLY A 109 -1.49 -18.66 -11.43
C GLY A 109 -2.61 -18.50 -12.45
N GLN A 110 -2.32 -17.81 -13.55
CA GLN A 110 -3.27 -17.63 -14.64
C GLN A 110 -3.80 -18.98 -15.14
N GLY A 111 -5.12 -19.10 -15.25
CA GLY A 111 -5.79 -20.34 -15.66
C GLY A 111 -5.90 -21.42 -14.57
N SER A 112 -5.52 -21.11 -13.32
CA SER A 112 -5.73 -22.02 -12.20
C SER A 112 -7.22 -22.21 -11.91
N THR A 113 -7.53 -23.40 -11.42
CA THR A 113 -8.85 -23.79 -10.92
C THR A 113 -8.74 -24.15 -9.44
N ILE A 114 -9.85 -24.31 -8.77
CA ILE A 114 -9.86 -24.74 -7.36
C ILE A 114 -9.08 -26.07 -7.13
N LYS A 115 -8.99 -26.92 -8.16
CA LYS A 115 -8.30 -28.23 -8.05
C LYS A 115 -6.77 -28.13 -8.05
N ASN A 116 -6.22 -27.07 -8.65
CA ASN A 116 -4.76 -26.84 -8.75
C ASN A 116 -4.36 -25.48 -8.17
N ALA A 117 -5.21 -24.91 -7.33
CA ALA A 117 -4.95 -23.66 -6.64
C ALA A 117 -3.75 -23.79 -5.70
N ARG A 118 -2.95 -22.73 -5.59
CA ARG A 118 -1.88 -22.62 -4.59
C ARG A 118 -2.44 -22.53 -3.17
N TYR A 119 -3.58 -21.87 -3.03
CA TYR A 119 -4.28 -21.73 -1.76
C TYR A 119 -5.79 -21.60 -1.98
N ILE A 120 -6.57 -22.22 -1.11
CA ILE A 120 -8.03 -22.11 -1.07
C ILE A 120 -8.37 -21.41 0.25
N PRO A 121 -8.84 -20.14 0.20
CA PRO A 121 -9.31 -19.41 1.38
C PRO A 121 -10.51 -20.08 2.05
N PRO A 122 -10.86 -19.66 3.29
CA PRO A 122 -12.06 -20.15 3.98
C PRO A 122 -13.32 -20.02 3.12
N ASN A 123 -14.31 -20.88 3.38
CA ASN A 123 -15.63 -20.71 2.74
C ASN A 123 -16.30 -19.38 3.14
N PRO A 124 -17.35 -18.91 2.44
CA PRO A 124 -17.93 -17.61 2.69
C PRO A 124 -18.43 -17.37 4.13
N ASP A 125 -18.91 -18.38 4.82
CA ASP A 125 -19.43 -18.21 6.18
C ASP A 125 -18.27 -18.11 7.20
N ASP A 126 -17.29 -18.98 7.09
CA ASP A 126 -16.05 -18.87 7.89
C ASP A 126 -15.29 -17.58 7.59
N MET A 127 -15.29 -17.14 6.33
CA MET A 127 -14.69 -15.87 5.93
C MET A 127 -15.33 -14.69 6.65
N LYS A 128 -16.69 -14.65 6.74
CA LYS A 128 -17.40 -13.57 7.45
C LYS A 128 -17.06 -13.53 8.93
N ALA A 129 -16.97 -14.70 9.58
CA ALA A 129 -16.54 -14.78 10.97
C ALA A 129 -15.10 -14.30 11.13
N ALA A 130 -14.18 -14.81 10.30
CA ALA A 130 -12.76 -14.48 10.38
C ALA A 130 -12.46 -12.98 10.12
N ILE A 131 -13.18 -12.33 9.18
CA ILE A 131 -12.98 -10.89 8.92
C ILE A 131 -13.55 -10.02 10.05
N ALA A 132 -14.61 -10.48 10.74
CA ALA A 132 -15.13 -9.82 11.95
C ALA A 132 -14.13 -9.95 13.11
N ASP A 133 -13.55 -11.12 13.31
CA ASP A 133 -12.50 -11.36 14.32
C ASP A 133 -11.25 -10.52 14.03
N LEU A 134 -10.85 -10.39 12.76
CA LEU A 134 -9.74 -9.54 12.36
C LEU A 134 -10.01 -8.07 12.68
N GLU A 135 -11.23 -7.57 12.46
CA GLU A 135 -11.62 -6.22 12.85
C GLU A 135 -11.51 -6.01 14.37
N GLN A 136 -11.96 -6.97 15.17
CA GLN A 136 -11.82 -6.90 16.62
C GLN A 136 -10.34 -6.88 17.03
N TYR A 137 -9.50 -7.71 16.40
CA TYR A 137 -8.07 -7.74 16.67
C TYR A 137 -7.40 -6.40 16.31
N MET A 138 -7.70 -5.80 15.16
CA MET A 138 -7.16 -4.49 14.75
C MET A 138 -7.46 -3.40 15.77
N ASN A 139 -8.66 -3.45 16.40
CA ASN A 139 -9.14 -2.45 17.35
C ASN A 139 -8.91 -2.81 18.82
N SER A 140 -8.35 -3.98 19.10
CA SER A 140 -8.08 -4.40 20.48
C SER A 140 -6.97 -3.57 21.12
N ALA A 141 -7.06 -3.40 22.46
CA ALA A 141 -5.99 -2.88 23.30
C ALA A 141 -5.00 -4.02 23.59
N ASP A 142 -4.11 -4.32 22.65
CA ASP A 142 -3.08 -5.34 22.77
C ASP A 142 -1.73 -4.69 23.06
N GLU A 143 -0.97 -5.25 23.99
CA GLU A 143 0.37 -4.79 24.37
C GLU A 143 1.45 -5.24 23.37
N GLN A 144 1.10 -6.09 22.41
CA GLN A 144 2.03 -6.57 21.39
C GLN A 144 2.53 -5.41 20.52
N ASP A 145 3.81 -5.46 20.14
CA ASP A 145 4.44 -4.44 19.29
C ASP A 145 3.62 -4.22 18.01
N PRO A 146 3.26 -2.97 17.67
CA PRO A 146 2.42 -2.67 16.53
C PRO A 146 3.00 -3.11 15.17
N LEU A 147 4.32 -3.22 15.00
CA LEU A 147 4.93 -3.74 13.77
C LEU A 147 4.68 -5.25 13.64
N ILE A 148 4.74 -5.98 14.74
CA ILE A 148 4.37 -7.41 14.79
C ILE A 148 2.88 -7.56 14.49
N ARG A 149 2.03 -6.73 15.09
CA ARG A 149 0.59 -6.73 14.82
C ARG A 149 0.29 -6.44 13.35
N ALA A 150 0.96 -5.47 12.74
CA ALA A 150 0.80 -5.17 11.31
C ALA A 150 1.16 -6.38 10.43
N ALA A 151 2.23 -7.12 10.76
CA ALA A 151 2.61 -8.34 10.07
C ALA A 151 1.54 -9.43 10.18
N LEU A 152 0.95 -9.61 11.37
CA LEU A 152 -0.11 -10.60 11.61
C LEU A 152 -1.43 -10.21 10.95
N ILE A 153 -1.81 -8.93 11.00
CA ILE A 153 -3.01 -8.38 10.34
C ILE A 153 -2.92 -8.61 8.83
N HIS A 154 -1.78 -8.26 8.22
CA HIS A 154 -1.57 -8.46 6.79
C HIS A 154 -1.65 -9.95 6.41
N TYR A 155 -0.94 -10.82 7.13
CA TYR A 155 -1.00 -12.27 6.92
C TYR A 155 -2.43 -12.81 7.00
N GLN A 156 -3.16 -12.40 8.05
CA GLN A 156 -4.51 -12.89 8.30
C GLN A 156 -5.49 -12.38 7.22
N PHE A 157 -5.39 -11.11 6.83
CA PHE A 157 -6.21 -10.56 5.74
C PHE A 157 -6.00 -11.31 4.42
N GLU A 158 -4.73 -11.56 4.05
CA GLU A 158 -4.39 -12.34 2.85
C GLU A 158 -4.86 -13.80 2.94
N THR A 159 -4.92 -14.36 4.15
CA THR A 159 -5.41 -15.72 4.39
C THR A 159 -6.92 -15.79 4.32
N ILE A 160 -7.65 -14.82 4.88
CA ILE A 160 -9.12 -14.71 4.79
C ILE A 160 -9.56 -14.47 3.35
N HIS A 161 -8.84 -13.60 2.63
CA HIS A 161 -9.09 -13.26 1.22
C HIS A 161 -10.55 -12.87 0.96
N PRO A 162 -11.05 -11.80 1.61
CA PRO A 162 -12.48 -11.54 1.73
C PRO A 162 -13.16 -11.05 0.45
N PHE A 163 -12.42 -10.58 -0.55
CA PHE A 163 -12.96 -10.09 -1.82
C PHE A 163 -12.73 -11.11 -2.95
N LEU A 164 -13.46 -10.94 -4.05
CA LEU A 164 -13.23 -11.74 -5.25
C LEU A 164 -11.97 -11.33 -6.03
N ASP A 165 -11.54 -10.07 -5.89
CA ASP A 165 -10.32 -9.52 -6.47
C ASP A 165 -9.81 -8.37 -5.58
N GLY A 166 -8.61 -7.81 -5.81
CA GLY A 166 -8.07 -6.64 -5.11
C GLY A 166 -7.58 -6.89 -3.69
N ASN A 167 -7.64 -8.12 -3.17
CA ASN A 167 -7.23 -8.43 -1.79
C ASN A 167 -5.79 -8.02 -1.51
N GLY A 168 -4.83 -8.39 -2.37
CA GLY A 168 -3.42 -8.07 -2.18
C GLY A 168 -3.16 -6.57 -2.08
N ARG A 169 -3.81 -5.77 -2.92
CA ARG A 169 -3.70 -4.30 -2.89
C ARG A 169 -4.27 -3.72 -1.59
N ILE A 170 -5.46 -4.16 -1.17
CA ILE A 170 -6.06 -3.75 0.11
C ILE A 170 -5.21 -4.24 1.29
N GLY A 171 -4.77 -5.49 1.29
CA GLY A 171 -3.95 -6.05 2.38
C GLY A 171 -2.65 -5.27 2.61
N ARG A 172 -1.98 -4.82 1.53
CA ARG A 172 -0.78 -3.98 1.64
C ARG A 172 -1.11 -2.55 2.11
N LEU A 173 -2.22 -1.98 1.66
CA LEU A 173 -2.68 -0.67 2.14
C LEU A 173 -3.04 -0.70 3.63
N LEU A 174 -3.65 -1.78 4.12
CA LEU A 174 -3.98 -1.95 5.54
C LEU A 174 -2.78 -1.81 6.47
N ILE A 175 -1.59 -2.18 6.02
CA ILE A 175 -0.35 -2.04 6.80
C ILE A 175 -0.12 -0.57 7.16
N THR A 176 -0.14 0.29 6.14
CA THR A 176 0.08 1.74 6.32
C THR A 176 -1.04 2.36 7.15
N LEU A 177 -2.30 2.02 6.86
CA LEU A 177 -3.46 2.54 7.60
C LEU A 177 -3.41 2.14 9.08
N PHE A 178 -3.04 0.90 9.41
CA PHE A 178 -2.89 0.44 10.78
C PHE A 178 -1.79 1.19 11.53
N LEU A 179 -0.63 1.40 10.90
CA LEU A 179 0.46 2.16 11.50
C LEU A 179 0.10 3.64 11.74
N MET A 180 -0.69 4.23 10.84
CA MET A 180 -1.22 5.59 11.00
C MET A 180 -2.25 5.67 12.14
N GLU A 181 -3.18 4.73 12.22
CA GLU A 181 -4.17 4.66 13.30
C GLU A 181 -3.50 4.50 14.67
N LYS A 182 -2.45 3.67 14.77
CA LYS A 182 -1.64 3.52 15.98
C LYS A 182 -0.66 4.69 16.22
N LYS A 183 -0.70 5.74 15.39
CA LYS A 183 0.15 6.94 15.49
C LYS A 183 1.66 6.66 15.41
N LEU A 184 2.05 5.51 14.88
CA LEU A 184 3.44 5.20 14.55
C LEU A 184 3.92 5.96 13.33
N LEU A 185 3.02 6.24 12.40
CA LEU A 185 3.23 7.11 11.25
C LEU A 185 2.29 8.30 11.34
N THR A 186 2.83 9.51 11.32
CA THR A 186 2.06 10.76 11.18
C THR A 186 1.77 11.10 9.73
N THR A 187 2.60 10.59 8.83
CA THR A 187 2.54 10.83 7.38
C THR A 187 2.76 9.50 6.66
N PRO A 188 2.01 9.20 5.57
CA PRO A 188 2.12 7.93 4.85
C PRO A 188 3.38 7.89 3.99
N VAL A 189 4.53 7.70 4.61
CA VAL A 189 5.86 7.66 3.95
C VAL A 189 6.60 6.33 4.17
N LEU A 190 5.92 5.34 4.71
CA LEU A 190 6.46 3.98 4.86
C LEU A 190 5.60 2.99 4.08
N TYR A 191 6.12 2.53 2.98
CA TYR A 191 5.48 1.58 2.08
C TYR A 191 6.41 0.41 1.81
N ILE A 192 5.91 -0.79 2.04
CA ILE A 192 6.75 -2.00 1.94
C ILE A 192 6.61 -2.74 0.61
N SER A 193 5.71 -2.30 -0.29
CA SER A 193 5.44 -3.03 -1.53
C SER A 193 6.65 -3.13 -2.45
N TYR A 194 7.58 -2.18 -2.42
CA TYR A 194 8.82 -2.29 -3.18
C TYR A 194 9.66 -3.48 -2.69
N TYR A 195 9.85 -3.62 -1.38
CA TYR A 195 10.57 -4.75 -0.81
C TYR A 195 9.86 -6.08 -1.11
N LEU A 196 8.54 -6.13 -0.91
CA LEU A 196 7.75 -7.33 -1.18
C LEU A 196 7.81 -7.73 -2.67
N LYS A 197 7.82 -6.76 -3.58
CA LYS A 197 7.98 -7.02 -5.02
C LYS A 197 9.34 -7.61 -5.35
N LEU A 198 10.42 -7.05 -4.83
CA LEU A 198 11.78 -7.57 -5.03
C LEU A 198 11.93 -8.99 -4.47
N ASN A 199 11.28 -9.30 -3.37
CA ASN A 199 11.31 -10.59 -2.69
C ASN A 199 10.01 -11.38 -2.88
N ARG A 200 9.36 -11.24 -4.05
CA ARG A 200 7.99 -11.76 -4.28
C ARG A 200 7.86 -13.27 -4.05
N VAL A 201 8.84 -14.04 -4.47
CA VAL A 201 8.82 -15.50 -4.29
C VAL A 201 8.87 -15.84 -2.80
N GLU A 202 9.83 -15.26 -2.08
CA GLU A 202 9.98 -15.46 -0.64
C GLU A 202 8.73 -15.01 0.12
N TYR A 203 8.16 -13.85 -0.21
CA TYR A 203 6.94 -13.34 0.39
C TYR A 203 5.80 -14.36 0.36
N TYR A 204 5.52 -14.97 -0.79
CA TYR A 204 4.48 -15.97 -0.90
C TYR A 204 4.86 -17.32 -0.26
N ASP A 205 6.13 -17.68 -0.28
CA ASP A 205 6.61 -18.91 0.36
C ASP A 205 6.53 -18.83 1.88
N ARG A 206 6.87 -17.67 2.47
CA ARG A 206 6.73 -17.41 3.91
C ARG A 206 5.27 -17.50 4.38
N MET A 207 4.32 -16.94 3.62
CA MET A 207 2.89 -17.10 3.92
C MET A 207 2.45 -18.56 3.81
N SER A 208 2.91 -19.28 2.81
CA SER A 208 2.60 -20.70 2.61
C SER A 208 3.16 -21.56 3.75
N GLU A 209 4.36 -21.23 4.24
CA GLU A 209 5.00 -21.93 5.35
C GLU A 209 4.21 -21.76 6.65
N VAL A 210 3.71 -20.56 6.96
CA VAL A 210 2.82 -20.37 8.12
C VAL A 210 1.57 -21.25 8.01
N ARG A 211 0.93 -21.30 6.83
CA ARG A 211 -0.27 -22.14 6.61
C ARG A 211 0.01 -23.62 6.80
N ARG A 212 1.20 -24.08 6.43
CA ARG A 212 1.60 -25.49 6.51
C ARG A 212 2.04 -25.93 7.91
N THR A 213 2.73 -25.07 8.64
CA THR A 213 3.44 -25.44 9.87
C THR A 213 2.99 -24.71 11.13
N GLY A 214 2.26 -23.59 10.98
CA GLY A 214 1.97 -22.68 12.08
C GLY A 214 3.17 -21.83 12.54
N ASN A 215 4.29 -21.84 11.81
CA ASN A 215 5.48 -21.07 12.17
C ASN A 215 5.32 -19.61 11.77
N TYR A 216 4.74 -18.80 12.66
CA TYR A 216 4.61 -17.36 12.47
C TYR A 216 5.93 -16.60 12.66
N GLU A 217 6.88 -17.11 13.41
CA GLU A 217 8.14 -16.42 13.72
C GLU A 217 8.91 -16.05 12.43
N GLN A 218 9.06 -16.99 11.51
CA GLN A 218 9.76 -16.77 10.24
C GLN A 218 9.04 -15.75 9.35
N TRP A 219 7.72 -15.63 9.44
CA TRP A 219 6.93 -14.62 8.77
C TRP A 219 7.16 -13.23 9.38
N VAL A 220 7.07 -13.14 10.70
CA VAL A 220 7.29 -11.88 11.43
C VAL A 220 8.70 -11.35 11.19
N ILE A 221 9.72 -12.19 11.25
CA ILE A 221 11.11 -11.79 10.97
C ILE A 221 11.23 -11.22 9.55
N PHE A 222 10.70 -11.92 8.53
CA PHE A 222 10.70 -11.43 7.15
C PHE A 222 10.00 -10.08 7.02
N PHE A 223 8.87 -9.91 7.69
CA PHE A 223 8.07 -8.69 7.62
C PHE A 223 8.73 -7.51 8.35
N LEU A 224 9.34 -7.75 9.50
CA LEU A 224 10.14 -6.74 10.21
C LEU A 224 11.35 -6.30 9.39
N GLN A 225 11.99 -7.21 8.66
CA GLN A 225 13.04 -6.86 7.72
C GLN A 225 12.51 -6.00 6.57
N ALA A 226 11.31 -6.28 6.04
CA ALA A 226 10.66 -5.44 5.06
C ALA A 226 10.43 -4.01 5.57
N PHE A 227 9.98 -3.85 6.83
CA PHE A 227 9.86 -2.53 7.46
C PHE A 227 11.19 -1.83 7.60
N HIS A 228 12.21 -2.54 8.07
CA HIS A 228 13.55 -1.98 8.26
C HIS A 228 14.13 -1.43 6.94
N GLU A 229 14.15 -2.25 5.90
CA GLU A 229 14.70 -1.86 4.59
C GLU A 229 13.89 -0.75 3.93
N SER A 230 12.56 -0.80 4.03
CA SER A 230 11.70 0.26 3.49
C SER A 230 11.86 1.59 4.25
N ALA A 231 12.06 1.54 5.56
CA ALA A 231 12.33 2.74 6.36
C ALA A 231 13.68 3.36 6.01
N ARG A 232 14.70 2.53 5.77
CA ARG A 232 16.01 3.00 5.31
C ARG A 232 15.95 3.65 3.93
N ASP A 233 15.27 3.00 2.95
CA ASP A 233 15.06 3.57 1.61
C ASP A 233 14.35 4.94 1.68
N ALA A 234 13.36 5.07 2.56
CA ALA A 234 12.68 6.34 2.77
C ALA A 234 13.62 7.41 3.37
N ILE A 235 14.43 7.08 4.36
CA ILE A 235 15.40 7.99 4.98
C ILE A 235 16.44 8.44 3.95
N ASP A 236 17.04 7.49 3.23
CA ASP A 236 18.05 7.77 2.19
C ASP A 236 17.46 8.66 1.08
N THR A 237 16.20 8.46 0.71
CA THR A 237 15.51 9.30 -0.27
C THR A 237 15.30 10.72 0.25
N ILE A 238 14.90 10.89 1.51
CA ILE A 238 14.72 12.20 2.15
C ILE A 238 16.06 12.94 2.18
N ASP A 239 17.14 12.28 2.58
CA ASP A 239 18.45 12.90 2.67
C ASP A 239 18.97 13.34 1.29
N ARG A 240 18.78 12.52 0.24
CA ARG A 240 19.12 12.88 -1.14
C ARG A 240 18.31 14.07 -1.66
N LEU A 241 17.01 14.10 -1.38
CA LEU A 241 16.14 15.21 -1.79
C LEU A 241 16.51 16.51 -1.07
N SER A 242 16.82 16.43 0.24
CA SER A 242 17.28 17.58 1.01
C SER A 242 18.60 18.14 0.45
N ALA A 243 19.56 17.25 0.16
CA ALA A 243 20.86 17.65 -0.42
C ALA A 243 20.69 18.30 -1.81
N LEU A 244 19.82 17.73 -2.66
CA LEU A 244 19.50 18.31 -3.98
C LEU A 244 18.82 19.66 -3.88
N HIS A 245 17.92 19.81 -2.92
CA HIS A 245 17.24 21.09 -2.66
C HIS A 245 18.26 22.16 -2.26
N ASP A 246 19.15 21.86 -1.30
CA ASP A 246 20.19 22.79 -0.84
C ASP A 246 21.17 23.17 -1.95
N GLU A 247 21.54 22.21 -2.80
CA GLU A 247 22.39 22.45 -3.99
C GLU A 247 21.68 23.40 -4.98
N ASN A 248 20.41 23.17 -5.24
CA ASN A 248 19.63 24.02 -6.13
C ASN A 248 19.46 25.44 -5.58
N LEU A 249 19.23 25.59 -4.27
CA LEU A 249 19.16 26.90 -3.64
C LEU A 249 20.49 27.67 -3.80
N ARG A 250 21.63 27.02 -3.60
CA ARG A 250 22.95 27.65 -3.83
C ARG A 250 23.11 28.12 -5.27
N LYS A 251 22.74 27.29 -6.25
CA LYS A 251 22.77 27.67 -7.67
C LYS A 251 21.87 28.86 -8.00
N LEU A 252 20.77 29.05 -7.24
CA LEU A 252 19.88 30.19 -7.38
C LEU A 252 20.45 31.48 -6.76
N ASP A 253 21.43 31.39 -5.85
CA ASP A 253 22.00 32.57 -5.19
C ASP A 253 22.70 33.52 -6.15
N ASP A 254 23.23 33.02 -7.25
CA ASP A 254 23.88 33.80 -8.30
C ASP A 254 22.89 34.47 -9.28
N LEU A 255 21.58 34.21 -9.14
CA LEU A 255 20.57 34.75 -10.03
C LEU A 255 20.02 36.09 -9.51
N SER A 256 19.62 36.97 -10.43
CA SER A 256 18.87 38.17 -10.07
C SER A 256 17.56 37.84 -9.33
N LYS A 257 17.09 38.74 -8.48
CA LYS A 257 15.86 38.52 -7.68
C LYS A 257 14.68 38.06 -8.53
N ARG A 258 14.48 38.65 -9.72
CA ARG A 258 13.40 38.28 -10.64
C ARG A 258 13.56 36.83 -11.20
N GLN A 259 14.80 36.43 -11.53
CA GLN A 259 15.09 35.07 -12.00
C GLN A 259 14.94 34.06 -10.88
N LYS A 260 15.34 34.43 -9.65
CA LYS A 260 15.20 33.64 -8.45
C LYS A 260 13.71 33.34 -8.15
N ASP A 261 12.87 34.39 -8.15
CA ASP A 261 11.43 34.25 -7.92
C ASP A 261 10.76 33.36 -9.00
N THR A 262 11.20 33.44 -10.25
CA THR A 262 10.69 32.61 -11.34
C THR A 262 11.13 31.15 -11.20
N ALA A 263 12.41 30.91 -10.89
CA ALA A 263 12.94 29.57 -10.71
C ALA A 263 12.31 28.86 -9.48
N ILE A 264 12.13 29.59 -8.38
CA ILE A 264 11.45 29.08 -7.18
C ILE A 264 10.02 28.63 -7.53
N LYS A 265 9.28 29.42 -8.31
CA LYS A 265 7.93 29.06 -8.76
C LYS A 265 7.91 27.84 -9.68
N LEU A 266 8.94 27.61 -10.49
CA LEU A 266 9.02 26.47 -11.41
C LEU A 266 9.46 25.18 -10.72
N PHE A 267 10.24 25.26 -9.62
CA PHE A 267 10.83 24.09 -8.96
C PHE A 267 10.19 23.72 -7.61
N LEU A 268 9.37 24.60 -7.03
CA LEU A 268 8.73 24.40 -5.73
C LEU A 268 7.19 24.26 -5.80
N TYR A 269 6.63 24.37 -6.99
CA TYR A 269 5.22 24.16 -7.30
C TYR A 269 5.09 23.19 -8.47
#